data_c88cd82ba599dd6d1c79af3d159f3ddf
#
_entry.id   c88cd82ba599dd6d1c79af3d159f3ddf
#
_cell.length_a   1.000
_cell.length_b   1.000
_cell.length_c   1.000
_cell.angle_alpha   90.00
_cell.angle_beta   90.00
_cell.angle_gamma   90.00
#
_symmetry.space_group_name_H-M   'P 1'
#
loop_
_entity.id
_entity.type
_entity.pdbx_description
1 polymer ?
#
loop_
_entity_poly.entity_id
_entity_poly.type
_entity_poly.pdbx_seq_one_letter_code
_entity_poly.pdbx_strand_id
1 'polypeptide(L)'
;HIVKQTESYISNRRILLAIADAGSRLMYSYKGIATLAGQTSRVYALISSLHLLQHDDYQSVPRPADLPDDTPFYDLGHLRGQLIEDKDHIKFTNVPIVTPAPGQERGGEPLLHSLRVHINPGDHMMVTGSNGVGKTAVARILAGLWPLFDGVLEKPHHDSIMFLPQRPYLNTGSLREQVIYPASYQEHLESGRTDEDLMEILRRVHLAYLPDREGGWTTRKEWKDVLSGGEKQRMGMARLFYHGPSFAVLDECTSAVSTDVEGLMYAHAKDMGITLITISHRPSLFKYHQLLLDLKGDDKYEVINLAGDEQKLTIEQELTDLRSKLEQVQAWKQRLQAIHQELSFSHS
;
A
#
# COMPACT_ATOMS: atom_id res chain seq x y z
N HIS A 1 19.24 -49.73 -62.36
CA HIS A 1 19.02 -48.22 -62.37
C HIS A 1 17.96 -47.74 -61.33
N ILE A 2 16.84 -48.46 -61.21
CA ILE A 2 15.70 -48.07 -60.34
C ILE A 2 16.14 -48.11 -58.85
N VAL A 3 16.83 -49.11 -58.38
CA VAL A 3 17.22 -49.23 -56.96
C VAL A 3 18.14 -48.09 -56.51
N LYS A 4 19.12 -47.67 -57.34
CA LYS A 4 19.98 -46.51 -57.01
C LYS A 4 19.20 -45.19 -56.98
N GLN A 5 18.19 -45.02 -57.82
CA GLN A 5 17.33 -43.82 -57.78
C GLN A 5 16.45 -43.79 -56.54
N THR A 6 15.96 -44.93 -56.08
CA THR A 6 15.13 -45.02 -54.86
C THR A 6 15.98 -44.77 -53.62
N GLU A 7 17.21 -45.30 -53.53
CA GLU A 7 18.13 -45.02 -52.46
C GLU A 7 18.51 -43.53 -52.37
N SER A 8 18.79 -42.90 -53.51
CA SER A 8 19.10 -41.45 -53.55
C SER A 8 17.91 -40.63 -53.15
N TYR A 9 16.70 -40.98 -53.52
CA TYR A 9 15.45 -40.30 -53.14
C TYR A 9 15.22 -40.38 -51.61
N ILE A 10 15.38 -41.57 -51.02
CA ILE A 10 15.22 -41.77 -49.56
C ILE A 10 16.30 -41.00 -48.79
N SER A 11 17.53 -40.98 -49.25
CA SER A 11 18.61 -40.22 -48.64
C SER A 11 18.37 -38.72 -48.67
N ASN A 12 17.99 -38.19 -49.84
CA ASN A 12 17.67 -36.77 -49.98
C ASN A 12 16.48 -36.33 -49.10
N ARG A 13 15.44 -37.17 -49.02
CA ARG A 13 14.28 -36.92 -48.12
C ARG A 13 14.72 -36.89 -46.65
N ARG A 14 15.58 -37.79 -46.20
CA ARG A 14 16.15 -37.79 -44.83
C ARG A 14 16.95 -36.54 -44.54
N ILE A 15 17.78 -36.10 -45.47
CA ILE A 15 18.55 -34.85 -45.33
C ILE A 15 17.63 -33.63 -45.24
N LEU A 16 16.64 -33.54 -46.08
CA LEU A 16 15.66 -32.43 -46.03
C LEU A 16 14.91 -32.39 -44.69
N LEU A 17 14.45 -33.52 -44.19
CA LEU A 17 13.80 -33.64 -42.89
C LEU A 17 14.75 -33.26 -41.74
N ALA A 18 16.01 -33.70 -41.81
CA ALA A 18 17.02 -33.34 -40.80
C ALA A 18 17.32 -31.82 -40.80
N ILE A 19 17.38 -31.18 -41.96
CA ILE A 19 17.56 -29.75 -42.08
C ILE A 19 16.36 -28.99 -41.50
N ALA A 20 15.13 -29.41 -41.81
CA ALA A 20 13.93 -28.81 -41.28
C ALA A 20 13.86 -28.95 -39.75
N ASP A 21 14.20 -30.11 -39.19
CA ASP A 21 14.26 -30.33 -37.74
C ASP A 21 15.37 -29.50 -37.06
N ALA A 22 16.55 -29.40 -37.71
CA ALA A 22 17.62 -28.53 -37.21
C ALA A 22 17.21 -27.07 -37.22
N GLY A 23 16.51 -26.60 -38.27
CA GLY A 23 15.96 -25.25 -38.33
C GLY A 23 14.94 -24.97 -37.23
N SER A 24 14.03 -25.92 -36.99
CA SER A 24 13.07 -25.83 -35.90
C SER A 24 13.74 -25.74 -34.52
N ARG A 25 14.75 -26.58 -34.27
CA ARG A 25 15.54 -26.51 -33.00
C ARG A 25 16.25 -25.20 -32.82
N LEU A 26 16.78 -24.63 -33.88
CA LEU A 26 17.42 -23.30 -33.86
C LEU A 26 16.40 -22.20 -33.47
N MET A 27 15.19 -22.23 -34.03
CA MET A 27 14.14 -21.28 -33.69
C MET A 27 13.67 -21.42 -32.24
N TYR A 28 13.52 -22.66 -31.73
CA TYR A 28 13.17 -22.90 -30.32
C TYR A 28 14.29 -22.40 -29.38
N SER A 29 15.56 -22.65 -29.72
CA SER A 29 16.71 -22.18 -28.95
C SER A 29 16.77 -20.66 -28.91
N TYR A 30 16.54 -19.97 -30.04
CA TYR A 30 16.48 -18.52 -30.11
C TYR A 30 15.35 -17.95 -29.19
N LYS A 31 14.16 -18.56 -29.27
CA LYS A 31 13.04 -18.17 -28.39
C LYS A 31 13.37 -18.39 -26.92
N GLY A 32 14.05 -19.49 -26.59
CA GLY A 32 14.51 -19.78 -25.22
C GLY A 32 15.49 -18.72 -24.71
N ILE A 33 16.48 -18.36 -25.54
CA ILE A 33 17.47 -17.31 -25.21
C ILE A 33 16.78 -15.94 -25.04
N ALA A 34 15.87 -15.57 -25.93
CA ALA A 34 15.14 -14.30 -25.84
C ALA A 34 14.28 -14.24 -24.56
N THR A 35 13.63 -15.33 -24.18
CA THR A 35 12.86 -15.42 -22.94
C THR A 35 13.77 -15.29 -21.72
N LEU A 36 14.90 -16.01 -21.71
CA LEU A 36 15.88 -15.92 -20.62
C LEU A 36 16.47 -14.51 -20.49
N ALA A 37 16.83 -13.89 -21.61
CA ALA A 37 17.31 -12.51 -21.62
C ALA A 37 16.29 -11.52 -21.04
N GLY A 38 15.01 -11.67 -21.40
CA GLY A 38 13.94 -10.87 -20.84
C GLY A 38 13.76 -11.05 -19.33
N GLN A 39 13.83 -12.28 -18.83
CA GLN A 39 13.75 -12.56 -17.39
C GLN A 39 14.98 -12.03 -16.65
N THR A 40 16.17 -12.23 -17.18
CA THR A 40 17.43 -11.74 -16.60
C THR A 40 17.44 -10.22 -16.54
N SER A 41 16.98 -9.53 -17.60
CA SER A 41 16.85 -8.07 -17.61
C SER A 41 15.94 -7.54 -16.51
N ARG A 42 14.82 -8.21 -16.22
CA ARG A 42 13.91 -7.84 -15.11
C ARG A 42 14.57 -7.99 -13.75
N VAL A 43 15.26 -9.11 -13.52
CA VAL A 43 15.99 -9.36 -12.27
C VAL A 43 17.12 -8.35 -12.11
N TYR A 44 17.88 -8.08 -13.17
CA TYR A 44 18.95 -7.07 -13.15
C TYR A 44 18.39 -5.67 -12.83
N ALA A 45 17.29 -5.26 -13.49
CA ALA A 45 16.66 -3.98 -13.21
C ALA A 45 16.21 -3.85 -11.74
N LEU A 46 15.63 -4.93 -11.18
CA LEU A 46 15.25 -4.95 -9.76
C LEU A 46 16.46 -4.81 -8.84
N ILE A 47 17.52 -5.61 -9.06
CA ILE A 47 18.74 -5.55 -8.23
C ILE A 47 19.41 -4.19 -8.34
N SER A 48 19.52 -3.64 -9.56
CA SER A 48 20.08 -2.30 -9.78
C SER A 48 19.28 -1.22 -9.08
N SER A 49 17.94 -1.28 -9.14
CA SER A 49 17.07 -0.34 -8.41
C SER A 49 17.25 -0.44 -6.89
N LEU A 50 17.35 -1.66 -6.35
CA LEU A 50 17.61 -1.85 -4.93
C LEU A 50 18.97 -1.32 -4.50
N HIS A 51 20.00 -1.50 -5.32
CA HIS A 51 21.34 -0.93 -5.06
C HIS A 51 21.34 0.60 -5.06
N LEU A 52 20.68 1.23 -6.03
CA LEU A 52 20.54 2.69 -6.08
C LEU A 52 19.81 3.22 -4.84
N LEU A 53 18.73 2.57 -4.44
CA LEU A 53 17.96 2.92 -3.24
C LEU A 53 18.78 2.75 -1.95
N GLN A 54 19.60 1.72 -1.86
CA GLN A 54 20.42 1.45 -0.68
C GLN A 54 21.54 2.47 -0.46
N HIS A 55 22.03 3.07 -1.54
CA HIS A 55 23.14 4.02 -1.50
C HIS A 55 22.69 5.48 -1.69
N ASP A 56 21.38 5.74 -1.81
CA ASP A 56 20.82 7.07 -2.16
C ASP A 56 21.48 7.69 -3.40
N ASP A 57 21.98 6.84 -4.30
CA ASP A 57 22.68 7.25 -5.52
C ASP A 57 21.69 7.46 -6.65
N TYR A 58 21.03 8.61 -6.60
CA TYR A 58 20.09 9.01 -7.65
C TYR A 58 20.79 9.95 -8.64
N GLN A 59 20.57 9.67 -9.93
CA GLN A 59 21.04 10.59 -10.98
C GLN A 59 20.26 11.90 -10.90
N SER A 60 20.99 12.99 -10.74
CA SER A 60 20.42 14.34 -10.80
C SER A 60 19.92 14.65 -12.21
N VAL A 61 18.73 15.21 -12.29
CA VAL A 61 18.11 15.67 -13.53
C VAL A 61 18.24 17.18 -13.61
N PRO A 62 18.75 17.76 -14.72
CA PRO A 62 18.84 19.20 -14.85
C PRO A 62 17.44 19.83 -14.85
N ARG A 63 17.31 20.98 -14.18
CA ARG A 63 16.05 21.74 -14.19
C ARG A 63 15.62 22.05 -15.61
N PRO A 64 14.39 21.73 -16.03
CA PRO A 64 13.88 22.07 -17.35
C PRO A 64 13.92 23.58 -17.60
N ALA A 65 14.36 24.00 -18.80
CA ALA A 65 14.47 25.40 -19.14
C ALA A 65 13.11 26.12 -19.31
N ASP A 66 12.06 25.37 -19.51
CA ASP A 66 10.66 25.84 -19.63
C ASP A 66 9.96 26.02 -18.26
N LEU A 67 10.60 25.60 -17.15
CA LEU A 67 10.03 25.71 -15.83
C LEU A 67 10.33 27.12 -15.24
N PRO A 68 9.31 27.90 -14.82
CA PRO A 68 9.51 29.20 -14.20
C PRO A 68 10.42 29.13 -12.97
N ASP A 69 11.28 30.14 -12.77
CA ASP A 69 12.28 30.15 -11.70
C ASP A 69 11.68 30.09 -10.28
N ASP A 70 10.46 30.56 -10.10
CA ASP A 70 9.70 30.54 -8.85
C ASP A 70 8.99 29.20 -8.56
N THR A 71 8.94 28.28 -9.53
CA THR A 71 8.33 26.97 -9.37
C THR A 71 9.29 26.01 -8.68
N PRO A 72 8.92 25.37 -7.55
CA PRO A 72 9.75 24.36 -6.91
C PRO A 72 10.05 23.19 -7.87
N PHE A 73 11.31 22.78 -7.91
CA PHE A 73 11.77 21.61 -8.67
C PHE A 73 12.31 20.56 -7.72
N TYR A 74 11.71 19.36 -7.76
CA TYR A 74 12.02 18.26 -6.85
C TYR A 74 12.83 17.20 -7.57
N ASP A 75 14.15 17.24 -7.40
CA ASP A 75 15.09 16.30 -7.97
C ASP A 75 15.59 15.31 -6.92
N LEU A 76 15.58 14.02 -7.26
CA LEU A 76 16.07 12.94 -6.38
C LEU A 76 17.58 13.04 -6.10
N GLY A 77 18.36 13.64 -7.00
CA GLY A 77 19.79 13.89 -6.79
C GLY A 77 20.09 15.05 -5.81
N HIS A 78 19.08 15.82 -5.38
CA HIS A 78 19.24 16.99 -4.49
C HIS A 78 18.21 17.00 -3.37
N LEU A 79 18.27 15.99 -2.50
CA LEU A 79 17.43 15.91 -1.32
C LEU A 79 17.96 16.84 -0.22
N ARG A 80 17.12 17.76 0.27
CA ARG A 80 17.43 18.71 1.35
C ARG A 80 16.66 18.44 2.63
N GLY A 81 15.73 17.49 2.58
CA GLY A 81 14.94 17.11 3.73
C GLY A 81 15.78 16.49 4.84
N GLN A 82 15.43 16.77 6.09
CA GLN A 82 16.09 16.24 7.26
C GLN A 82 15.17 15.29 8.02
N LEU A 83 15.65 14.08 8.29
CA LEU A 83 14.99 13.11 9.14
C LEU A 83 15.65 13.13 10.51
N ILE A 84 14.85 13.32 11.57
CA ILE A 84 15.27 13.26 12.96
C ILE A 84 14.51 12.12 13.63
N GLU A 85 15.22 11.05 13.95
CA GLU A 85 14.67 9.87 14.63
C GLU A 85 14.79 9.97 16.15
N ASP A 86 14.33 8.94 16.86
CA ASP A 86 14.36 8.79 18.31
C ASP A 86 13.60 9.91 19.08
N LYS A 87 12.53 10.43 18.45
CA LYS A 87 11.57 11.31 19.11
C LYS A 87 10.41 10.50 19.69
N ASP A 88 9.71 11.08 20.64
CA ASP A 88 8.48 10.51 21.21
C ASP A 88 7.21 10.89 20.43
N HIS A 89 7.34 11.77 19.45
CA HIS A 89 6.25 12.34 18.66
C HIS A 89 6.54 12.26 17.15
N ILE A 90 5.52 12.57 16.34
CA ILE A 90 5.67 12.73 14.89
C ILE A 90 5.39 14.18 14.52
N LYS A 91 6.33 14.82 13.82
CA LYS A 91 6.19 16.23 13.43
C LYS A 91 6.73 16.47 12.03
N PHE A 92 5.85 16.97 11.18
CA PHE A 92 6.19 17.49 9.86
C PHE A 92 6.36 19.01 9.95
N THR A 93 7.51 19.50 9.53
CA THR A 93 7.81 20.93 9.50
C THR A 93 8.20 21.34 8.09
N ASN A 94 7.28 21.99 7.37
CA ASN A 94 7.42 22.41 5.98
C ASN A 94 7.85 21.28 5.02
N VAL A 95 7.32 20.09 5.21
CA VAL A 95 7.65 18.94 4.36
C VAL A 95 6.75 18.93 3.12
N PRO A 96 7.32 19.03 1.91
CA PRO A 96 6.54 18.87 0.68
C PRO A 96 6.18 17.40 0.49
N ILE A 97 4.94 17.16 0.10
CA ILE A 97 4.46 15.82 -0.27
C ILE A 97 4.59 15.70 -1.78
N VAL A 98 5.58 14.95 -2.23
CA VAL A 98 5.96 14.85 -3.64
C VAL A 98 5.95 13.39 -4.07
N THR A 99 5.33 13.11 -5.22
CA THR A 99 5.44 11.79 -5.86
C THR A 99 6.81 11.69 -6.51
N PRO A 100 7.69 10.78 -6.06
CA PRO A 100 9.00 10.64 -6.68
C PRO A 100 8.87 10.12 -8.11
N ALA A 101 9.60 10.72 -9.04
CA ALA A 101 9.59 10.37 -10.46
C ALA A 101 11.01 10.10 -10.95
N PRO A 102 11.60 8.94 -10.63
CA PRO A 102 12.97 8.60 -11.03
C PRO A 102 13.09 8.55 -12.56
N GLY A 103 14.09 9.24 -13.11
CA GLY A 103 14.38 9.27 -14.54
C GLY A 103 13.41 10.08 -15.40
N GLN A 104 12.51 10.86 -14.82
CA GLN A 104 11.68 11.82 -15.55
C GLN A 104 12.34 13.19 -15.57
N GLU A 105 12.36 13.82 -16.76
CA GLU A 105 12.98 15.14 -16.99
C GLU A 105 12.36 16.26 -16.14
N ARG A 106 11.11 16.11 -15.70
CA ARG A 106 10.40 17.12 -14.89
C ARG A 106 10.52 16.94 -13.39
N GLY A 107 11.28 15.93 -12.94
CA GLY A 107 11.43 15.62 -11.52
C GLY A 107 10.15 15.08 -10.86
N GLY A 108 10.05 15.19 -9.52
CA GLY A 108 8.89 14.74 -8.75
C GLY A 108 7.69 15.68 -8.87
N GLU A 109 6.48 15.11 -8.87
CA GLU A 109 5.22 15.85 -8.91
C GLU A 109 4.77 16.22 -7.50
N PRO A 110 4.65 17.53 -7.16
CA PRO A 110 4.17 17.96 -5.84
C PRO A 110 2.65 17.76 -5.73
N LEU A 111 2.23 17.09 -4.67
CA LEU A 111 0.83 16.97 -4.25
C LEU A 111 0.50 18.04 -3.20
N LEU A 112 1.49 18.44 -2.40
CA LEU A 112 1.41 19.48 -1.39
C LEU A 112 2.79 20.11 -1.22
N HIS A 113 2.88 21.44 -1.25
CA HIS A 113 4.17 22.14 -1.18
C HIS A 113 4.74 22.22 0.24
N SER A 114 3.89 22.20 1.25
CA SER A 114 4.34 22.34 2.64
C SER A 114 3.32 21.77 3.61
N LEU A 115 3.64 20.62 4.21
CA LEU A 115 2.86 20.04 5.30
C LEU A 115 3.45 20.43 6.65
N ARG A 116 2.59 20.89 7.55
CA ARG A 116 2.89 21.14 8.98
C ARG A 116 1.86 20.41 9.82
N VAL A 117 2.31 19.40 10.54
CA VAL A 117 1.46 18.62 11.43
C VAL A 117 2.30 18.15 12.61
N HIS A 118 1.72 18.12 13.80
CA HIS A 118 2.34 17.62 15.02
C HIS A 118 1.40 16.66 15.72
N ILE A 119 1.88 15.45 16.01
CA ILE A 119 1.13 14.35 16.62
C ILE A 119 1.91 13.86 17.82
N ASN A 120 1.39 14.12 19.03
CA ASN A 120 1.97 13.58 20.26
C ASN A 120 1.43 12.17 20.55
N PRO A 121 2.07 11.40 21.43
CA PRO A 121 1.50 10.16 21.93
C PRO A 121 0.08 10.36 22.48
N GLY A 122 -0.87 9.58 21.97
CA GLY A 122 -2.30 9.71 22.31
C GLY A 122 -3.11 10.66 21.43
N ASP A 123 -2.48 11.48 20.61
CA ASP A 123 -3.16 12.33 19.61
C ASP A 123 -3.53 11.50 18.38
N HIS A 124 -4.63 10.75 18.46
CA HIS A 124 -5.07 9.96 17.31
C HIS A 124 -5.52 10.85 16.17
N MET A 125 -4.91 10.68 15.00
CA MET A 125 -5.18 11.49 13.82
C MET A 125 -5.85 10.69 12.70
N MET A 126 -6.88 11.26 12.12
CA MET A 126 -7.46 10.75 10.89
C MET A 126 -7.00 11.59 9.70
N VAL A 127 -6.64 10.93 8.60
CA VAL A 127 -6.27 11.56 7.33
C VAL A 127 -7.36 11.27 6.31
N THR A 128 -7.97 12.31 5.79
CA THR A 128 -9.05 12.21 4.79
C THR A 128 -8.78 13.10 3.59
N GLY A 129 -9.61 13.02 2.57
CA GLY A 129 -9.51 13.78 1.32
C GLY A 129 -9.87 12.94 0.11
N SER A 130 -10.05 13.54 -1.05
CA SER A 130 -10.38 12.85 -2.30
C SER A 130 -9.28 11.87 -2.73
N ASN A 131 -9.58 11.02 -3.72
CA ASN A 131 -8.57 10.09 -4.24
C ASN A 131 -7.47 10.86 -4.99
N GLY A 132 -6.21 10.46 -4.79
CA GLY A 132 -5.06 11.06 -5.47
C GLY A 132 -4.47 12.31 -4.80
N VAL A 133 -5.07 12.86 -3.73
CA VAL A 133 -4.57 14.09 -3.07
C VAL A 133 -3.32 13.91 -2.20
N GLY A 134 -2.82 12.68 -2.05
CA GLY A 134 -1.58 12.44 -1.30
C GLY A 134 -1.73 11.76 0.06
N LYS A 135 -2.90 11.23 0.44
CA LYS A 135 -3.09 10.53 1.73
C LYS A 135 -2.05 9.43 1.97
N THR A 136 -1.96 8.49 1.05
CA THR A 136 -0.97 7.39 1.12
C THR A 136 0.46 7.89 0.94
N ALA A 137 0.67 9.04 0.27
CA ALA A 137 1.99 9.66 0.14
C ALA A 137 2.55 10.12 1.49
N VAL A 138 1.71 10.72 2.34
CA VAL A 138 2.09 11.07 3.73
C VAL A 138 2.55 9.84 4.50
N ALA A 139 1.80 8.72 4.41
CA ALA A 139 2.18 7.47 5.05
C ALA A 139 3.50 6.92 4.50
N ARG A 140 3.74 6.98 3.19
CA ARG A 140 4.97 6.50 2.56
C ARG A 140 6.20 7.30 2.96
N ILE A 141 6.07 8.61 3.09
CA ILE A 141 7.14 9.49 3.60
C ILE A 141 7.44 9.14 5.07
N LEU A 142 6.42 8.99 5.90
CA LEU A 142 6.58 8.61 7.30
C LEU A 142 7.22 7.22 7.45
N ALA A 143 6.91 6.29 6.55
CA ALA A 143 7.51 4.96 6.49
C ALA A 143 8.97 4.96 5.97
N GLY A 144 9.47 6.09 5.45
CA GLY A 144 10.77 6.15 4.80
C GLY A 144 10.80 5.47 3.43
N LEU A 145 9.64 5.18 2.83
CA LEU A 145 9.53 4.60 1.49
C LEU A 145 9.66 5.64 0.38
N TRP A 146 9.36 6.89 0.70
CA TRP A 146 9.53 8.03 -0.20
C TRP A 146 10.50 9.03 0.41
N PRO A 147 11.34 9.68 -0.44
CA PRO A 147 12.37 10.60 0.02
C PRO A 147 11.77 11.89 0.58
N LEU A 148 12.50 12.52 1.48
CA LEU A 148 12.24 13.87 1.96
C LEU A 148 12.95 14.87 1.05
N PHE A 149 12.21 15.51 0.16
CA PHE A 149 12.80 16.49 -0.77
C PHE A 149 13.22 17.78 -0.05
N ASP A 150 12.47 18.20 0.97
CA ASP A 150 12.77 19.40 1.76
C ASP A 150 12.07 19.31 3.15
N GLY A 151 12.32 20.28 4.04
CA GLY A 151 11.71 20.35 5.36
C GLY A 151 12.33 19.39 6.38
N VAL A 152 11.64 19.24 7.51
CA VAL A 152 12.10 18.40 8.63
C VAL A 152 10.98 17.44 9.05
N LEU A 153 11.31 16.15 9.13
CA LEU A 153 10.46 15.13 9.71
C LEU A 153 11.10 14.62 11.00
N GLU A 154 10.43 14.87 12.12
CA GLU A 154 10.75 14.27 13.42
C GLU A 154 9.84 13.07 13.63
N LYS A 155 10.38 11.92 14.01
CA LYS A 155 9.59 10.70 14.26
C LYS A 155 10.25 9.79 15.28
N PRO A 156 9.50 8.85 15.90
CA PRO A 156 10.10 7.77 16.69
C PRO A 156 10.99 6.86 15.83
N HIS A 157 11.79 6.07 16.51
CA HIS A 157 12.54 4.99 15.86
C HIS A 157 11.61 4.11 15.02
N HIS A 158 12.10 3.59 13.90
CA HIS A 158 11.27 2.85 12.95
C HIS A 158 10.56 1.63 13.55
N ASP A 159 11.18 0.96 14.55
CA ASP A 159 10.56 -0.18 15.25
C ASP A 159 9.38 0.21 16.13
N SER A 160 9.23 1.50 16.45
CA SER A 160 8.13 2.03 17.24
C SER A 160 6.92 2.43 16.42
N ILE A 161 7.01 2.32 15.10
CA ILE A 161 5.92 2.66 14.16
C ILE A 161 5.60 1.44 13.32
N MET A 162 4.34 1.01 13.33
CA MET A 162 3.88 -0.08 12.47
C MET A 162 2.95 0.42 11.37
N PHE A 163 3.15 -0.06 10.16
CA PHE A 163 2.34 0.28 8.99
C PHE A 163 1.45 -0.88 8.61
N LEU A 164 0.15 -0.64 8.56
CA LEU A 164 -0.84 -1.61 8.10
C LEU A 164 -1.44 -1.15 6.77
N PRO A 165 -1.07 -1.78 5.65
CA PRO A 165 -1.62 -1.46 4.35
C PRO A 165 -3.05 -2.02 4.20
N GLN A 166 -3.79 -1.50 3.24
CA GLN A 166 -5.12 -1.99 2.88
C GLN A 166 -5.15 -3.49 2.59
N ARG A 167 -4.09 -4.01 1.99
CA ARG A 167 -3.90 -5.44 1.70
C ARG A 167 -2.66 -5.94 2.44
N PRO A 168 -2.82 -6.55 3.61
CA PRO A 168 -1.69 -7.05 4.35
C PRO A 168 -1.00 -8.20 3.61
N TYR A 169 0.32 -8.22 3.69
CA TYR A 169 1.12 -9.31 3.16
C TYR A 169 0.86 -10.59 3.96
N LEU A 170 0.58 -11.68 3.27
CA LEU A 170 0.41 -13.01 3.83
C LEU A 170 1.36 -13.97 3.14
N ASN A 171 2.32 -14.48 3.88
CA ASN A 171 3.29 -15.44 3.37
C ASN A 171 2.75 -16.88 3.44
N THR A 172 3.38 -17.77 2.68
CA THR A 172 3.24 -19.21 2.86
C THR A 172 3.91 -19.61 4.17
N GLY A 173 3.16 -20.19 5.11
CA GLY A 173 3.67 -20.52 6.42
C GLY A 173 2.61 -21.10 7.33
N SER A 174 2.90 -21.23 8.61
CA SER A 174 1.95 -21.65 9.63
C SER A 174 1.00 -20.52 10.03
N LEU A 175 -0.13 -20.86 10.63
CA LEU A 175 -1.07 -19.87 11.18
C LEU A 175 -0.38 -18.99 12.23
N ARG A 176 0.46 -19.56 13.08
CA ARG A 176 1.25 -18.83 14.07
C ARG A 176 2.12 -17.77 13.41
N GLU A 177 2.84 -18.14 12.34
CA GLU A 177 3.68 -17.21 11.59
C GLU A 177 2.89 -16.05 10.96
N GLN A 178 1.59 -16.23 10.65
CA GLN A 178 0.77 -15.11 10.17
C GLN A 178 0.49 -14.07 11.27
N VAL A 179 0.31 -14.50 12.50
CA VAL A 179 0.01 -13.61 13.64
C VAL A 179 1.27 -12.85 14.08
N ILE A 180 2.41 -13.55 14.17
CA ILE A 180 3.65 -12.97 14.71
C ILE A 180 4.43 -12.13 13.69
N TYR A 181 4.12 -12.23 12.38
CA TYR A 181 4.82 -11.51 11.33
C TYR A 181 4.94 -9.99 11.63
N PRO A 182 6.08 -9.34 11.41
CA PRO A 182 7.30 -9.81 10.74
C PRO A 182 8.28 -10.60 11.63
N ALA A 183 8.00 -10.81 12.92
CA ALA A 183 8.86 -11.58 13.79
C ALA A 183 9.01 -13.04 13.29
N SER A 184 10.20 -13.58 13.47
CA SER A 184 10.48 -14.98 13.23
C SER A 184 9.93 -15.86 14.36
N TYR A 185 9.80 -17.16 14.09
CA TYR A 185 9.40 -18.11 15.13
C TYR A 185 10.41 -18.18 16.30
N GLN A 186 11.69 -17.95 16.01
CA GLN A 186 12.74 -17.90 17.05
C GLN A 186 12.55 -16.70 17.99
N GLU A 187 12.30 -15.52 17.46
CA GLU A 187 12.02 -14.31 18.25
C GLU A 187 10.73 -14.47 19.07
N HIS A 188 9.72 -15.15 18.51
CA HIS A 188 8.51 -15.46 19.27
C HIS A 188 8.80 -16.36 20.47
N LEU A 189 9.62 -17.41 20.32
CA LEU A 189 10.02 -18.26 21.43
C LEU A 189 10.80 -17.49 22.49
N GLU A 190 11.71 -16.63 22.07
CA GLU A 190 12.50 -15.77 22.96
C GLU A 190 11.64 -14.76 23.73
N SER A 191 10.52 -14.31 23.15
CA SER A 191 9.55 -13.42 23.81
C SER A 191 8.81 -14.10 25.00
N GLY A 192 8.87 -15.42 25.10
CA GLY A 192 8.15 -16.21 26.11
C GLY A 192 6.64 -16.27 25.95
N ARG A 193 6.09 -15.74 24.84
CA ARG A 193 4.65 -15.79 24.55
C ARG A 193 4.22 -17.18 24.12
N THR A 194 3.01 -17.54 24.50
CA THR A 194 2.41 -18.86 24.26
C THR A 194 1.33 -18.82 23.17
N ASP A 195 0.89 -19.99 22.74
CA ASP A 195 -0.28 -20.10 21.83
C ASP A 195 -1.57 -19.55 22.46
N GLU A 196 -1.67 -19.55 23.80
CA GLU A 196 -2.83 -18.96 24.48
C GLU A 196 -2.82 -17.42 24.37
N ASP A 197 -1.64 -16.80 24.43
CA ASP A 197 -1.49 -15.36 24.20
C ASP A 197 -1.89 -15.00 22.76
N LEU A 198 -1.50 -15.83 21.80
CA LEU A 198 -1.91 -15.65 20.39
C LEU A 198 -3.43 -15.85 20.22
N MET A 199 -4.03 -16.81 20.96
CA MET A 199 -5.47 -17.04 20.96
C MET A 199 -6.23 -15.82 21.49
N GLU A 200 -5.72 -15.18 22.57
CA GLU A 200 -6.34 -13.96 23.11
C GLU A 200 -6.27 -12.81 22.07
N ILE A 201 -5.16 -12.67 21.35
CA ILE A 201 -5.05 -11.71 20.25
C ILE A 201 -6.09 -12.01 19.15
N LEU A 202 -6.23 -13.28 18.75
CA LEU A 202 -7.24 -13.67 17.77
C LEU A 202 -8.68 -13.42 18.26
N ARG A 203 -8.97 -13.56 19.55
CA ARG A 203 -10.26 -13.17 20.14
C ARG A 203 -10.53 -11.68 19.97
N ARG A 204 -9.53 -10.82 20.20
CA ARG A 204 -9.64 -9.36 20.06
C ARG A 204 -9.96 -8.89 18.64
N VAL A 205 -9.53 -9.66 17.65
CA VAL A 205 -9.82 -9.39 16.23
C VAL A 205 -10.93 -10.28 15.66
N HIS A 206 -11.68 -11.00 16.50
CA HIS A 206 -12.75 -11.92 16.08
C HIS A 206 -12.31 -12.99 15.08
N LEU A 207 -11.11 -13.56 15.28
CA LEU A 207 -10.53 -14.65 14.49
C LEU A 207 -10.24 -15.90 15.31
N ALA A 208 -10.77 -16.01 16.53
CA ALA A 208 -10.51 -17.12 17.44
C ALA A 208 -10.91 -18.51 16.89
N TYR A 209 -11.78 -18.55 15.89
CA TYR A 209 -12.20 -19.78 15.21
C TYR A 209 -11.19 -20.30 14.18
N LEU A 210 -10.19 -19.49 13.80
CA LEU A 210 -9.24 -19.88 12.75
C LEU A 210 -8.42 -21.13 13.08
N PRO A 211 -7.85 -21.28 14.30
CA PRO A 211 -7.07 -22.48 14.61
C PRO A 211 -7.90 -23.76 14.45
N ASP A 212 -9.15 -23.78 14.90
CA ASP A 212 -10.03 -24.93 14.78
C ASP A 212 -10.44 -25.20 13.33
N ARG A 213 -10.80 -24.15 12.59
CA ARG A 213 -11.20 -24.25 11.17
C ARG A 213 -10.05 -24.74 10.27
N GLU A 214 -8.85 -24.28 10.55
CA GLU A 214 -7.71 -24.50 9.64
C GLU A 214 -6.79 -25.65 10.05
N GLY A 215 -7.02 -26.28 11.21
CA GLY A 215 -6.28 -27.46 11.66
C GLY A 215 -5.11 -27.18 12.61
N GLY A 216 -5.14 -26.06 13.31
CA GLY A 216 -4.19 -25.70 14.36
C GLY A 216 -3.13 -24.69 13.98
N TRP A 217 -2.32 -24.30 14.97
CA TRP A 217 -1.31 -23.25 14.87
C TRP A 217 -0.16 -23.58 13.91
N THR A 218 0.16 -24.84 13.74
CA THR A 218 1.29 -25.32 12.93
C THR A 218 0.91 -25.62 11.48
N THR A 219 -0.37 -25.56 11.14
CA THR A 219 -0.85 -25.84 9.78
C THR A 219 -0.30 -24.82 8.80
N ARG A 220 0.38 -25.32 7.76
CA ARG A 220 1.00 -24.50 6.73
C ARG A 220 0.12 -24.43 5.48
N LYS A 221 -0.18 -23.22 5.05
CA LYS A 221 -1.04 -22.94 3.88
C LYS A 221 -0.59 -21.67 3.14
N GLU A 222 -1.11 -21.50 1.92
CA GLU A 222 -1.12 -20.22 1.20
C GLU A 222 -2.23 -19.32 1.74
N TRP A 223 -1.96 -18.61 2.81
CA TRP A 223 -2.98 -17.87 3.57
C TRP A 223 -3.68 -16.77 2.77
N LYS A 224 -3.00 -16.22 1.74
CA LYS A 224 -3.59 -15.26 0.80
C LYS A 224 -4.83 -15.82 0.07
N ASP A 225 -4.89 -17.16 -0.14
CA ASP A 225 -5.98 -17.82 -0.86
C ASP A 225 -7.03 -18.42 0.10
N VAL A 226 -6.67 -18.61 1.36
CA VAL A 226 -7.52 -19.22 2.41
C VAL A 226 -8.38 -18.17 3.10
N LEU A 227 -7.80 -17.01 3.44
CA LEU A 227 -8.50 -15.99 4.21
C LEU A 227 -9.33 -15.06 3.30
N SER A 228 -10.54 -14.74 3.74
CA SER A 228 -11.38 -13.70 3.14
C SER A 228 -10.75 -12.31 3.30
N GLY A 229 -11.23 -11.33 2.53
CA GLY A 229 -10.74 -9.94 2.61
C GLY A 229 -10.79 -9.35 4.02
N GLY A 230 -11.90 -9.55 4.73
CA GLY A 230 -12.07 -9.08 6.10
C GLY A 230 -11.20 -9.86 7.10
N GLU A 231 -10.98 -11.16 6.91
CA GLU A 231 -10.07 -11.95 7.74
C GLU A 231 -8.61 -11.51 7.54
N LYS A 232 -8.20 -11.20 6.32
CA LYS A 232 -6.87 -10.65 6.02
C LYS A 232 -6.62 -9.34 6.76
N GLN A 233 -7.58 -8.43 6.70
CA GLN A 233 -7.48 -7.13 7.39
C GLN A 233 -7.46 -7.31 8.92
N ARG A 234 -8.30 -8.18 9.48
CA ARG A 234 -8.27 -8.50 10.90
C ARG A 234 -6.97 -9.19 11.33
N MET A 235 -6.36 -10.00 10.45
CA MET A 235 -5.02 -10.56 10.69
C MET A 235 -3.95 -9.46 10.74
N GLY A 236 -4.05 -8.42 9.92
CA GLY A 236 -3.21 -7.22 10.04
C GLY A 236 -3.33 -6.56 11.40
N MET A 237 -4.56 -6.40 11.92
CA MET A 237 -4.79 -5.87 13.27
C MET A 237 -4.28 -6.81 14.36
N ALA A 238 -4.35 -8.13 14.17
CA ALA A 238 -3.75 -9.09 15.11
C ALA A 238 -2.23 -8.90 15.24
N ARG A 239 -1.55 -8.65 14.12
CA ARG A 239 -0.11 -8.30 14.13
C ARG A 239 0.18 -7.02 14.91
N LEU A 240 -0.65 -6.00 14.72
CA LEU A 240 -0.55 -4.76 15.49
C LEU A 240 -0.61 -5.02 16.99
N PHE A 241 -1.56 -5.84 17.42
CA PHE A 241 -1.73 -6.19 18.84
C PHE A 241 -0.60 -7.09 19.37
N TYR A 242 -0.04 -7.95 18.50
CA TYR A 242 1.12 -8.76 18.87
C TYR A 242 2.36 -7.89 19.12
N HIS A 243 2.65 -6.92 18.24
CA HIS A 243 3.86 -6.10 18.34
C HIS A 243 3.71 -4.91 19.30
N GLY A 244 2.53 -4.34 19.47
CA GLY A 244 2.24 -3.24 20.38
C GLY A 244 3.12 -2.01 20.17
N PRO A 245 3.23 -1.44 18.95
CA PRO A 245 4.06 -0.28 18.68
C PRO A 245 3.50 0.98 19.36
N SER A 246 4.32 2.02 19.51
CA SER A 246 3.85 3.32 20.02
C SER A 246 2.93 4.05 19.05
N PHE A 247 3.16 3.87 17.75
CA PHE A 247 2.38 4.47 16.68
C PHE A 247 1.97 3.42 15.64
N ALA A 248 0.78 3.57 15.09
CA ALA A 248 0.30 2.75 13.99
C ALA A 248 -0.25 3.63 12.86
N VAL A 249 0.23 3.39 11.66
CA VAL A 249 -0.31 4.00 10.42
C VAL A 249 -1.21 2.98 9.74
N LEU A 250 -2.50 3.28 9.67
CA LEU A 250 -3.56 2.40 9.21
C LEU A 250 -4.10 2.92 7.87
N ASP A 251 -3.65 2.33 6.75
CA ASP A 251 -4.08 2.75 5.40
C ASP A 251 -5.24 1.88 4.91
N GLU A 252 -6.47 2.35 5.13
CA GLU A 252 -7.73 1.66 4.78
C GLU A 252 -7.77 0.17 5.21
N CYS A 253 -7.04 -0.18 6.25
CA CYS A 253 -6.77 -1.56 6.66
C CYS A 253 -7.96 -2.28 7.29
N THR A 254 -9.11 -1.61 7.48
CA THR A 254 -10.35 -2.16 8.02
C THR A 254 -11.54 -1.99 7.06
N SER A 255 -11.30 -1.62 5.81
CA SER A 255 -12.35 -1.32 4.83
C SER A 255 -13.31 -2.49 4.53
N ALA A 256 -12.85 -3.73 4.67
CA ALA A 256 -13.65 -4.96 4.50
C ALA A 256 -14.19 -5.53 5.83
N VAL A 257 -14.03 -4.80 6.94
CA VAL A 257 -14.49 -5.22 8.26
C VAL A 257 -15.81 -4.52 8.60
N SER A 258 -16.71 -5.20 9.31
CA SER A 258 -17.95 -4.61 9.80
C SER A 258 -17.67 -3.49 10.82
N THR A 259 -18.51 -2.47 10.84
CA THR A 259 -18.33 -1.28 11.69
C THR A 259 -18.24 -1.61 13.20
N ASP A 260 -18.98 -2.62 13.65
CA ASP A 260 -18.98 -3.03 15.07
C ASP A 260 -17.63 -3.64 15.47
N VAL A 261 -17.12 -4.58 14.66
CA VAL A 261 -15.82 -5.23 14.90
C VAL A 261 -14.67 -4.22 14.72
N GLU A 262 -14.75 -3.35 13.71
CA GLU A 262 -13.82 -2.26 13.51
C GLU A 262 -13.71 -1.38 14.75
N GLY A 263 -14.86 -0.96 15.31
CA GLY A 263 -14.90 -0.14 16.50
C GLY A 263 -14.24 -0.79 17.72
N LEU A 264 -14.46 -2.08 17.94
CA LEU A 264 -13.84 -2.83 19.04
C LEU A 264 -12.31 -2.90 18.88
N MET A 265 -11.82 -3.11 17.65
CA MET A 265 -10.37 -3.15 17.38
C MET A 265 -9.72 -1.77 17.59
N TYR A 266 -10.36 -0.68 17.16
CA TYR A 266 -9.85 0.68 17.38
C TYR A 266 -9.83 1.03 18.87
N ALA A 267 -10.88 0.72 19.61
CA ALA A 267 -10.91 0.91 21.05
C ALA A 267 -9.79 0.13 21.74
N HIS A 268 -9.61 -1.14 21.40
CA HIS A 268 -8.55 -1.97 21.96
C HIS A 268 -7.15 -1.44 21.64
N ALA A 269 -6.89 -0.98 20.43
CA ALA A 269 -5.62 -0.36 20.07
C ALA A 269 -5.30 0.86 20.94
N LYS A 270 -6.32 1.71 21.20
CA LYS A 270 -6.20 2.87 22.10
C LYS A 270 -5.94 2.46 23.54
N ASP A 271 -6.62 1.43 24.04
CA ASP A 271 -6.44 0.90 25.40
C ASP A 271 -5.02 0.32 25.59
N MET A 272 -4.40 -0.19 24.52
CA MET A 272 -3.00 -0.60 24.51
C MET A 272 -2.02 0.57 24.48
N GLY A 273 -2.48 1.82 24.39
CA GLY A 273 -1.63 3.01 24.30
C GLY A 273 -1.02 3.26 22.92
N ILE A 274 -1.55 2.60 21.87
CA ILE A 274 -1.07 2.80 20.49
C ILE A 274 -1.68 4.07 19.92
N THR A 275 -0.86 5.01 19.47
CA THR A 275 -1.32 6.23 18.80
C THR A 275 -1.64 5.93 17.34
N LEU A 276 -2.87 6.19 16.91
CA LEU A 276 -3.38 5.81 15.59
C LEU A 276 -3.30 6.99 14.61
N ILE A 277 -2.74 6.72 13.43
CA ILE A 277 -2.79 7.60 12.26
C ILE A 277 -3.56 6.82 11.19
N THR A 278 -4.83 7.17 10.99
CA THR A 278 -5.76 6.39 10.17
C THR A 278 -6.07 7.12 8.87
N ILE A 279 -5.71 6.53 7.75
CA ILE A 279 -6.15 6.98 6.43
C ILE A 279 -7.45 6.24 6.10
N SER A 280 -8.57 6.96 6.07
CA SER A 280 -9.87 6.36 5.80
C SER A 280 -10.89 7.41 5.35
N HIS A 281 -11.91 6.91 4.64
CA HIS A 281 -13.09 7.71 4.26
C HIS A 281 -14.33 7.38 5.11
N ARG A 282 -14.19 6.51 6.14
CA ARG A 282 -15.33 6.03 6.95
C ARG A 282 -15.67 6.99 8.06
N PRO A 283 -16.90 7.57 8.07
CA PRO A 283 -17.34 8.51 9.13
C PRO A 283 -17.37 7.87 10.52
N SER A 284 -17.66 6.56 10.58
CA SER A 284 -17.69 5.79 11.83
C SER A 284 -16.41 5.86 12.65
N LEU A 285 -15.28 6.20 12.01
CA LEU A 285 -13.98 6.27 12.65
C LEU A 285 -13.66 7.63 13.27
N PHE A 286 -14.38 8.71 12.94
CA PHE A 286 -14.13 10.04 13.52
C PHE A 286 -14.15 10.05 15.05
N LYS A 287 -15.06 9.30 15.66
CA LYS A 287 -15.18 9.21 17.13
C LYS A 287 -13.96 8.63 17.84
N TYR A 288 -13.07 7.95 17.13
CA TYR A 288 -11.84 7.38 17.70
C TYR A 288 -10.63 8.32 17.57
N HIS A 289 -10.78 9.46 16.90
CA HIS A 289 -9.68 10.38 16.60
C HIS A 289 -9.93 11.75 17.20
N GLN A 290 -8.87 12.45 17.57
CA GLN A 290 -8.91 13.83 18.08
C GLN A 290 -8.52 14.86 17.03
N LEU A 291 -7.68 14.43 16.06
CA LEU A 291 -7.21 15.29 14.99
C LEU A 291 -7.72 14.79 13.64
N LEU A 292 -8.04 15.70 12.76
CA LEU A 292 -8.37 15.42 11.37
C LEU A 292 -7.44 16.22 10.47
N LEU A 293 -6.66 15.52 9.63
CA LEU A 293 -5.95 16.12 8.52
C LEU A 293 -6.79 15.94 7.25
N ASP A 294 -7.41 17.01 6.80
CA ASP A 294 -8.21 17.03 5.58
C ASP A 294 -7.39 17.57 4.41
N LEU A 295 -7.03 16.69 3.46
CA LEU A 295 -6.31 17.04 2.24
C LEU A 295 -7.32 17.39 1.14
N LYS A 296 -7.43 18.69 0.83
CA LYS A 296 -8.44 19.21 -0.10
C LYS A 296 -8.03 19.16 -1.57
N GLY A 297 -6.74 18.88 -1.84
CA GLY A 297 -6.14 19.01 -3.16
C GLY A 297 -5.74 20.44 -3.48
N ASP A 298 -5.14 20.69 -4.64
CA ASP A 298 -4.68 22.01 -5.08
C ASP A 298 -3.84 22.75 -4.04
N ASP A 299 -2.88 22.02 -3.45
CA ASP A 299 -1.96 22.51 -2.41
C ASP A 299 -2.65 23.01 -1.12
N LYS A 300 -3.86 22.52 -0.83
CA LYS A 300 -4.64 22.93 0.34
C LYS A 300 -4.88 21.77 1.28
N TYR A 301 -4.69 22.03 2.56
CA TYR A 301 -5.05 21.10 3.63
C TYR A 301 -5.53 21.88 4.86
N GLU A 302 -6.21 21.19 5.73
CA GLU A 302 -6.68 21.73 7.01
C GLU A 302 -6.44 20.72 8.12
N VAL A 303 -5.97 21.21 9.27
CA VAL A 303 -5.85 20.38 10.47
C VAL A 303 -6.92 20.83 11.44
N ILE A 304 -7.88 19.94 11.72
CA ILE A 304 -9.05 20.22 12.56
C ILE A 304 -8.92 19.42 13.85
N ASN A 305 -9.16 20.08 14.98
CA ASN A 305 -9.24 19.40 16.28
C ASN A 305 -10.69 18.93 16.51
N LEU A 306 -10.88 17.61 16.57
CA LEU A 306 -12.19 16.96 16.77
C LEU A 306 -12.55 16.77 18.26
N ALA A 307 -11.80 17.36 19.19
CA ALA A 307 -12.02 17.18 20.62
C ALA A 307 -13.35 17.75 21.15
N GLY A 308 -14.04 18.59 20.34
CA GLY A 308 -15.38 19.10 20.64
C GLY A 308 -16.46 18.23 19.99
N ASP A 309 -17.45 17.78 20.78
CA ASP A 309 -18.56 16.94 20.27
C ASP A 309 -19.37 17.63 19.15
N GLU A 310 -19.50 18.95 19.18
CA GLU A 310 -20.23 19.74 18.16
C GLU A 310 -19.54 19.65 16.78
N GLN A 311 -18.20 19.69 16.73
CA GLN A 311 -17.47 19.61 15.47
C GLN A 311 -17.54 18.21 14.87
N LYS A 312 -17.50 17.15 15.69
CA LYS A 312 -17.66 15.76 15.23
C LYS A 312 -19.04 15.54 14.61
N LEU A 313 -20.09 16.06 15.27
CA LEU A 313 -21.47 15.94 14.78
C LEU A 313 -21.67 16.69 13.45
N THR A 314 -21.10 17.88 13.32
CA THR A 314 -21.19 18.69 12.09
C THR A 314 -20.51 17.99 10.91
N ILE A 315 -19.33 17.43 11.12
CA ILE A 315 -18.59 16.70 10.07
C ILE A 315 -19.31 15.39 9.68
N GLU A 316 -19.88 14.66 10.63
CA GLU A 316 -20.68 13.47 10.35
C GLU A 316 -21.95 13.81 9.55
N GLN A 317 -22.60 14.94 9.86
CA GLN A 317 -23.76 15.44 9.13
C GLN A 317 -23.40 15.87 7.71
N GLU A 318 -22.35 16.65 7.52
CA GLU A 318 -21.86 17.05 6.19
C GLU A 318 -21.49 15.87 5.32
N LEU A 319 -20.81 14.85 5.88
CA LEU A 319 -20.46 13.63 5.17
C LEU A 319 -21.70 12.82 4.78
N THR A 320 -22.70 12.76 5.64
CA THR A 320 -23.96 12.08 5.35
C THR A 320 -24.72 12.81 4.24
N ASP A 321 -24.75 14.12 4.26
CA ASP A 321 -25.36 14.95 3.22
C ASP A 321 -24.64 14.84 1.87
N LEU A 322 -23.31 14.83 1.88
CA LEU A 322 -22.51 14.64 0.66
C LEU A 322 -22.70 13.25 0.04
N ARG A 323 -22.83 12.20 0.87
CA ARG A 323 -23.14 10.85 0.39
C ARG A 323 -24.54 10.77 -0.22
N SER A 324 -25.53 11.33 0.44
CA SER A 324 -26.90 11.40 -0.11
C SER A 324 -26.95 12.11 -1.46
N LYS A 325 -26.21 13.23 -1.59
CA LYS A 325 -26.07 13.95 -2.86
C LYS A 325 -25.37 13.12 -3.94
N LEU A 326 -24.31 12.35 -3.56
CA LEU A 326 -23.59 11.49 -4.49
C LEU A 326 -24.47 10.34 -5.01
N GLU A 327 -25.26 9.72 -4.14
CA GLU A 327 -26.24 8.70 -4.53
C GLU A 327 -27.30 9.27 -5.49
N GLN A 328 -27.78 10.48 -5.23
CA GLN A 328 -28.71 11.17 -6.14
C GLN A 328 -28.09 11.44 -7.52
N VAL A 329 -26.82 11.85 -7.57
CA VAL A 329 -26.08 12.04 -8.84
C VAL A 329 -25.94 10.74 -9.61
N GLN A 330 -25.70 9.63 -8.94
CA GLN A 330 -25.63 8.31 -9.59
C GLN A 330 -26.99 7.90 -10.13
N ALA A 331 -28.06 8.09 -9.37
CA ALA A 331 -29.43 7.83 -9.84
C ALA A 331 -29.81 8.70 -11.05
N TRP A 332 -29.41 9.98 -11.05
CA TRP A 332 -29.64 10.90 -12.17
C TRP A 332 -28.85 10.48 -13.42
N LYS A 333 -27.60 10.05 -13.27
CA LYS A 333 -26.81 9.51 -14.40
C LYS A 333 -27.46 8.27 -15.02
N GLN A 334 -27.95 7.35 -14.21
CA GLN A 334 -28.67 6.16 -14.70
C GLN A 334 -29.96 6.55 -15.43
N ARG A 335 -30.72 7.51 -14.90
CA ARG A 335 -31.95 8.01 -15.54
C ARG A 335 -31.66 8.74 -16.85
N LEU A 336 -30.57 9.50 -16.90
CA LEU A 336 -30.13 10.20 -18.12
C LEU A 336 -29.73 9.17 -19.20
N GLN A 337 -29.06 8.10 -18.85
CA GLN A 337 -28.75 7.00 -19.78
C GLN A 337 -30.00 6.28 -20.29
N ALA A 338 -30.97 6.03 -19.41
CA ALA A 338 -32.24 5.44 -19.80
C ALA A 338 -33.01 6.33 -20.79
N ILE A 339 -33.09 7.64 -20.51
CA ILE A 339 -33.73 8.61 -21.42
C ILE A 339 -33.02 8.67 -22.80
N HIS A 340 -31.68 8.66 -22.80
CA HIS A 340 -30.92 8.61 -24.06
C HIS A 340 -31.21 7.33 -24.88
N GLN A 341 -31.37 6.19 -24.20
CA GLN A 341 -31.76 4.95 -24.87
C GLN A 341 -33.20 5.03 -25.44
N GLU A 342 -34.16 5.55 -24.69
CA GLU A 342 -35.54 5.74 -25.16
C GLU A 342 -35.61 6.68 -26.36
N LEU A 343 -34.87 7.79 -26.34
CA LEU A 343 -34.80 8.73 -27.45
C LEU A 343 -34.15 8.12 -28.72
N SER A 344 -33.15 7.27 -28.54
CA SER A 344 -32.49 6.59 -29.67
C SER A 344 -33.41 5.54 -30.36
N PHE A 345 -34.33 4.93 -29.59
CA PHE A 345 -35.35 4.02 -30.13
C PHE A 345 -36.53 4.72 -30.81
N SER A 346 -36.79 6.01 -30.49
CA SER A 346 -37.88 6.77 -31.09
C SER A 346 -37.52 7.43 -32.44
N HIS A 347 -36.25 7.36 -32.86
CA HIS A 347 -35.74 7.92 -34.12
C HIS A 347 -35.29 6.86 -35.12
N SER A 348 -35.55 5.59 -34.86
CA SER A 348 -35.42 4.45 -35.80
C SER A 348 -36.80 3.91 -36.13
#